data_7eef8b90239e92432be9a86914f314c1
#
_entry.id   7eef8b90239e92432be9a86914f314c1
#
_cell.length_a   1.000
_cell.length_b   1.000
_cell.length_c   1.000
_cell.angle_alpha   90.00
_cell.angle_beta   90.00
_cell.angle_gamma   90.00
#
_symmetry.space_group_name_H-M   'P 1'
#
loop_
_entity.id
_entity.type
_entity.pdbx_description
1 polymer ?
#
loop_
_entity_poly.entity_id
_entity_poly.type
_entity_poly.pdbx_seq_one_letter_code
_entity_poly.pdbx_strand_id
1 'polypeptide(L)'
;DGELIEAKDIFRYIRIAEDAEESITGYEYYYVGDQDRPDVLADKPYADSTLYWLFWMVNPHLATFTDWPKSQRVLERFIKRKYSGKALVSNQQSDIVSNSDSKFFQGEKVVGSTSSAFGYATKIDPTNKQIILNDIQGNFIVGETVTGSNSTKSFIINSVRNFSDSPHHYEDSEGTKTTIS
;
A
#
# COMPACT_ATOMS: atom_id res chain seq x y z
N ASP A 1 -10.48 46.73 31.73
CA ASP A 1 -9.08 46.70 31.26
C ASP A 1 -8.91 45.49 30.35
N GLY A 2 -8.92 45.77 29.04
CA GLY A 2 -8.68 44.73 28.04
C GLY A 2 -7.18 44.58 27.81
N GLU A 3 -6.57 43.58 28.33
CA GLU A 3 -5.21 43.19 28.04
C GLU A 3 -5.16 42.63 26.59
N LEU A 4 -4.38 43.30 25.73
CA LEU A 4 -4.18 42.81 24.37
C LEU A 4 -3.26 41.59 24.42
N ILE A 5 -3.84 40.43 24.14
CA ILE A 5 -3.07 39.17 24.00
C ILE A 5 -2.68 39.02 22.53
N GLU A 6 -1.38 38.94 22.28
CA GLU A 6 -0.86 38.58 20.96
C GLU A 6 -1.19 37.11 20.65
N ALA A 7 -2.18 36.89 19.82
CA ALA A 7 -2.56 35.55 19.39
C ALA A 7 -1.84 35.22 18.08
N LYS A 8 -1.24 34.02 18.03
CA LYS A 8 -0.70 33.50 16.76
C LYS A 8 -1.85 33.27 15.77
N ASP A 9 -1.70 33.81 14.57
CA ASP A 9 -2.62 33.55 13.48
C ASP A 9 -2.45 32.10 13.00
N ILE A 10 -3.35 31.24 13.44
CA ILE A 10 -3.37 29.80 13.10
C ILE A 10 -3.81 29.53 11.65
N PHE A 11 -4.34 30.52 10.95
CA PHE A 11 -4.74 30.41 9.55
C PHE A 11 -3.63 30.83 8.58
N ARG A 12 -2.50 31.27 9.09
CA ARG A 12 -1.37 31.68 8.27
C ARG A 12 -0.72 30.46 7.64
N TYR A 13 -0.83 30.35 6.33
CA TYR A 13 -0.17 29.31 5.56
C TYR A 13 1.23 29.78 5.16
N ILE A 14 2.26 29.05 5.60
CA ILE A 14 3.65 29.31 5.22
C ILE A 14 3.92 28.52 3.93
N ARG A 15 4.45 29.19 2.90
CA ARG A 15 4.91 28.57 1.64
C ARG A 15 6.39 28.82 1.46
N ILE A 16 7.05 27.92 0.76
CA ILE A 16 8.39 28.17 0.25
C ILE A 16 8.29 29.26 -0.80
N ALA A 17 9.27 30.18 -0.83
CA ALA A 17 9.35 31.20 -1.88
C ALA A 17 9.62 30.51 -3.23
N GLU A 18 8.95 30.95 -4.29
CA GLU A 18 9.09 30.37 -5.63
C GLU A 18 10.55 30.38 -6.11
N ASP A 19 11.30 31.46 -5.81
CA ASP A 19 12.73 31.59 -6.14
C ASP A 19 13.59 30.50 -5.45
N ALA A 20 13.18 30.04 -4.26
CA ALA A 20 13.88 28.98 -3.54
C ALA A 20 13.54 27.59 -4.10
N GLU A 21 12.33 27.41 -4.63
CA GLU A 21 11.88 26.17 -5.26
C GLU A 21 12.58 25.93 -6.60
N GLU A 22 12.88 26.99 -7.36
CA GLU A 22 13.59 26.92 -8.63
C GLU A 22 15.11 26.82 -8.48
N SER A 23 15.66 27.08 -7.30
CA SER A 23 17.11 27.07 -7.05
C SER A 23 17.63 25.66 -6.84
N ILE A 24 18.20 25.06 -7.88
CA ILE A 24 18.86 23.73 -7.85
C ILE A 24 19.98 23.68 -6.78
N THR A 25 20.58 24.80 -6.42
CA THR A 25 21.64 24.88 -5.41
C THR A 25 21.13 24.93 -3.97
N GLY A 26 19.82 25.08 -3.78
CA GLY A 26 19.17 25.17 -2.45
C GLY A 26 18.75 23.82 -1.86
N TYR A 27 18.82 22.74 -2.62
CA TYR A 27 18.36 21.42 -2.19
C TYR A 27 19.47 20.38 -2.23
N GLU A 28 19.53 19.58 -1.17
CA GLU A 28 20.33 18.37 -1.10
C GLU A 28 19.43 17.17 -0.92
N TYR A 29 19.65 16.12 -1.73
CA TYR A 29 18.94 14.86 -1.57
C TYR A 29 19.55 14.06 -0.44
N TYR A 30 18.71 13.66 0.51
CA TYR A 30 19.12 12.82 1.62
C TYR A 30 18.40 11.48 1.59
N TYR A 31 19.14 10.40 1.72
CA TYR A 31 18.58 9.06 1.86
C TYR A 31 18.29 8.79 3.33
N VAL A 32 16.99 8.77 3.67
CA VAL A 32 16.52 8.53 5.03
C VAL A 32 16.86 7.09 5.45
N GLY A 33 17.68 6.95 6.47
CA GLY A 33 18.07 5.65 7.03
C GLY A 33 16.97 5.03 7.90
N ASP A 34 17.14 3.75 8.21
CA ASP A 34 16.13 2.93 8.92
C ASP A 34 15.73 3.48 10.31
N GLN A 35 16.58 4.28 10.93
CA GLN A 35 16.35 4.85 12.27
C GLN A 35 16.35 6.37 12.28
N ASP A 36 16.39 7.02 11.13
CA ASP A 36 16.41 8.47 11.06
C ASP A 36 15.04 9.04 11.46
N ARG A 37 15.06 9.77 12.56
CA ARG A 37 13.90 10.54 13.02
C ARG A 37 14.00 11.96 12.49
N PRO A 38 12.86 12.58 12.11
CA PRO A 38 12.89 13.92 11.52
C PRO A 38 13.51 14.99 12.43
N ASP A 39 13.29 14.92 13.74
CA ASP A 39 13.88 15.82 14.72
C ASP A 39 15.42 15.69 14.82
N VAL A 40 15.91 14.46 14.83
CA VAL A 40 17.36 14.19 14.85
C VAL A 40 18.01 14.56 13.52
N LEU A 41 17.27 14.32 12.42
CA LEU A 41 17.75 14.69 11.08
C LEU A 41 17.82 16.21 10.90
N ALA A 42 16.87 16.96 11.45
CA ALA A 42 16.87 18.44 11.39
C ALA A 42 18.05 19.07 12.16
N ASP A 43 18.49 18.44 13.25
CA ASP A 43 19.61 18.93 14.04
C ASP A 43 20.93 18.98 13.24
N LYS A 44 21.13 18.05 12.28
CA LYS A 44 22.35 17.99 11.47
C LYS A 44 22.57 19.23 10.60
N PRO A 45 21.64 19.62 9.70
CA PRO A 45 21.80 20.77 8.84
C PRO A 45 21.45 22.11 9.50
N TYR A 46 20.54 22.13 10.48
CA TYR A 46 19.98 23.36 11.04
C TYR A 46 20.47 23.66 12.46
N ALA A 47 21.16 22.73 13.11
CA ALA A 47 21.53 22.80 14.54
C ALA A 47 20.32 23.10 15.43
N ASP A 48 19.12 22.74 14.98
CA ASP A 48 17.85 22.94 15.68
C ASP A 48 16.86 21.82 15.31
N SER A 49 16.62 20.92 16.24
CA SER A 49 15.71 19.79 16.08
C SER A 49 14.24 20.23 15.94
N THR A 50 13.89 21.45 16.33
CA THR A 50 12.51 21.96 16.21
C THR A 50 12.13 22.30 14.78
N LEU A 51 13.09 22.41 13.87
CA LEU A 51 12.89 22.70 12.47
C LEU A 51 12.54 21.49 11.61
N TYR A 52 12.27 20.32 12.22
CA TYR A 52 11.89 19.10 11.51
C TYR A 52 10.69 19.27 10.57
N TRP A 53 9.76 20.17 10.85
CA TRP A 53 8.59 20.46 10.03
C TRP A 53 8.92 20.98 8.63
N LEU A 54 10.14 21.52 8.41
CA LEU A 54 10.61 21.94 7.10
C LEU A 54 10.63 20.77 6.10
N PHE A 55 10.89 19.54 6.56
CA PHE A 55 10.87 18.38 5.67
C PHE A 55 9.50 18.14 5.03
N TRP A 56 8.42 18.45 5.75
CA TRP A 56 7.06 18.36 5.21
C TRP A 56 6.74 19.49 4.24
N MET A 57 7.35 20.66 4.41
CA MET A 57 7.18 21.78 3.50
C MET A 57 7.85 21.54 2.15
N VAL A 58 9.06 20.98 2.16
CA VAL A 58 9.85 20.77 0.94
C VAL A 58 9.53 19.46 0.22
N ASN A 59 8.78 18.56 0.85
CA ASN A 59 8.42 17.27 0.28
C ASN A 59 6.90 17.12 0.19
N PRO A 60 6.27 17.45 -0.93
CA PRO A 60 4.81 17.41 -1.09
C PRO A 60 4.19 16.02 -0.92
N HIS A 61 5.01 14.96 -0.97
CA HIS A 61 4.57 13.59 -0.72
C HIS A 61 4.36 13.28 0.77
N LEU A 62 4.90 14.12 1.67
CA LEU A 62 4.74 14.00 3.10
C LEU A 62 3.59 14.89 3.57
N ALA A 63 2.35 14.40 3.53
CA ALA A 63 1.19 15.17 3.96
C ALA A 63 1.00 15.15 5.49
N THR A 64 1.38 14.07 6.14
CA THR A 64 1.22 13.85 7.59
C THR A 64 2.47 13.25 8.23
N PHE A 65 2.58 13.33 9.56
CA PHE A 65 3.67 12.67 10.30
C PHE A 65 3.74 11.16 10.09
N THR A 66 2.63 10.53 9.72
CA THR A 66 2.57 9.09 9.44
C THR A 66 3.22 8.72 8.11
N ASP A 67 3.44 9.69 7.23
CA ASP A 67 4.05 9.48 5.91
C ASP A 67 5.58 9.48 5.96
N TRP A 68 6.16 9.84 7.11
CA TRP A 68 7.61 9.68 7.31
C TRP A 68 8.04 8.23 7.07
N PRO A 69 9.17 8.00 6.37
CA PRO A 69 9.65 6.66 6.09
C PRO A 69 9.72 5.80 7.36
N LYS A 70 9.08 4.66 7.31
CA LYS A 70 9.05 3.71 8.43
C LYS A 70 10.32 2.88 8.43
N SER A 71 10.84 2.56 9.61
CA SER A 71 11.89 1.55 9.72
C SER A 71 11.42 0.23 9.10
N GLN A 72 12.33 -0.57 8.55
CA GLN A 72 12.03 -1.84 7.89
C GLN A 72 11.12 -2.72 8.75
N ARG A 73 11.45 -2.87 10.02
CA ARG A 73 10.66 -3.68 10.97
C ARG A 73 9.22 -3.16 11.14
N VAL A 74 9.05 -1.84 11.19
CA VAL A 74 7.72 -1.21 11.32
C VAL A 74 6.95 -1.34 10.02
N LEU A 75 7.62 -1.16 8.88
CA LEU A 75 7.06 -1.32 7.55
C LEU A 75 6.57 -2.76 7.32
N GLU A 76 7.38 -3.76 7.60
CA GLU A 76 6.98 -5.17 7.47
C GLU A 76 5.76 -5.51 8.33
N ARG A 77 5.71 -5.02 9.56
CA ARG A 77 4.55 -5.21 10.44
C ARG A 77 3.30 -4.52 9.90
N PHE A 78 3.46 -3.31 9.38
CA PHE A 78 2.37 -2.57 8.74
C PHE A 78 1.84 -3.30 7.50
N ILE A 79 2.73 -3.78 6.63
CA ILE A 79 2.39 -4.54 5.42
C ILE A 79 1.63 -5.82 5.79
N LYS A 80 2.16 -6.64 6.70
CA LYS A 80 1.52 -7.89 7.14
C LYS A 80 0.12 -7.67 7.73
N ARG A 81 -0.08 -6.55 8.41
CA ARG A 81 -1.39 -6.20 8.96
C ARG A 81 -2.34 -5.68 7.91
N LYS A 82 -1.87 -4.78 7.03
CA LYS A 82 -2.69 -4.14 5.99
C LYS A 82 -3.07 -5.11 4.88
N TYR A 83 -2.15 -5.99 4.51
CA TYR A 83 -2.29 -6.96 3.44
C TYR A 83 -2.34 -8.40 4.00
N SER A 84 -3.22 -8.62 4.97
CA SER A 84 -3.46 -9.94 5.56
C SER A 84 -4.16 -10.87 4.58
N GLY A 85 -4.03 -12.19 4.80
CA GLY A 85 -4.66 -13.21 3.99
C GLY A 85 -3.74 -13.82 2.94
N LYS A 86 -4.31 -14.66 2.09
CA LYS A 86 -3.60 -15.31 0.99
C LYS A 86 -4.19 -14.91 -0.36
N ALA A 87 -3.32 -14.74 -1.33
CA ALA A 87 -3.69 -14.56 -2.73
C ALA A 87 -3.64 -15.89 -3.44
N LEU A 88 -4.77 -16.30 -4.02
CA LEU A 88 -4.86 -17.40 -4.98
C LEU A 88 -4.76 -16.80 -6.37
N VAL A 89 -3.72 -17.17 -7.09
CA VAL A 89 -3.40 -16.59 -8.41
C VAL A 89 -3.82 -17.56 -9.50
N SER A 90 -4.52 -17.05 -10.51
CA SER A 90 -4.85 -17.77 -11.74
C SER A 90 -3.83 -17.48 -12.85
N ASN A 91 -3.78 -18.32 -13.86
CA ASN A 91 -3.00 -18.10 -15.08
C ASN A 91 -3.61 -17.02 -15.96
N GLN A 92 -4.93 -16.88 -15.95
CA GLN A 92 -5.67 -16.02 -16.88
C GLN A 92 -6.52 -15.01 -16.14
N GLN A 93 -6.56 -13.80 -16.67
CA GLN A 93 -7.42 -12.75 -16.13
C GLN A 93 -8.90 -13.09 -16.28
N SER A 94 -9.27 -13.75 -17.39
CA SER A 94 -10.63 -14.21 -17.67
C SER A 94 -11.20 -15.15 -16.61
N ASP A 95 -10.35 -15.86 -15.88
CA ASP A 95 -10.78 -16.71 -14.77
C ASP A 95 -11.34 -15.92 -13.60
N ILE A 96 -10.81 -14.70 -13.41
CA ILE A 96 -11.18 -13.81 -12.31
C ILE A 96 -12.29 -12.85 -12.72
N VAL A 97 -12.24 -12.34 -13.98
CA VAL A 97 -13.26 -11.46 -14.57
C VAL A 97 -13.94 -12.16 -15.72
N SER A 98 -15.23 -12.25 -15.64
CA SER A 98 -16.09 -12.57 -16.78
C SER A 98 -16.89 -11.33 -17.17
N ASN A 99 -17.00 -11.06 -18.46
CA ASN A 99 -17.82 -9.98 -18.99
C ASN A 99 -19.34 -10.26 -18.88
N SER A 100 -19.71 -11.35 -18.26
CA SER A 100 -21.08 -11.79 -18.06
C SER A 100 -21.35 -12.14 -16.58
N ASP A 101 -22.57 -12.46 -16.26
CA ASP A 101 -23.19 -12.60 -14.94
C ASP A 101 -22.49 -13.52 -13.93
N SER A 102 -21.42 -14.22 -14.29
CA SER A 102 -20.69 -15.09 -13.37
C SER A 102 -19.30 -14.53 -13.05
N LYS A 103 -19.20 -13.80 -11.97
CA LYS A 103 -17.95 -13.32 -11.38
C LYS A 103 -17.90 -13.71 -9.91
N PHE A 104 -16.69 -13.85 -9.36
CA PHE A 104 -16.56 -14.00 -7.91
C PHE A 104 -17.10 -12.79 -7.18
N PHE A 105 -17.72 -13.02 -6.02
CA PHE A 105 -18.27 -11.97 -5.17
C PHE A 105 -17.37 -11.73 -3.97
N GLN A 106 -17.24 -10.48 -3.60
CA GLN A 106 -16.60 -10.14 -2.32
C GLN A 106 -17.47 -10.68 -1.17
N GLY A 107 -16.84 -11.33 -0.18
CA GLY A 107 -17.51 -11.96 0.94
C GLY A 107 -17.95 -13.40 0.69
N GLU A 108 -17.86 -13.94 -0.55
CA GLU A 108 -18.25 -15.32 -0.78
C GLU A 108 -17.18 -16.33 -0.25
N LYS A 109 -17.66 -17.49 0.13
CA LYS A 109 -16.82 -18.62 0.51
C LYS A 109 -16.24 -19.26 -0.76
N VAL A 110 -14.92 -19.41 -0.80
CA VAL A 110 -14.19 -20.10 -1.88
C VAL A 110 -13.62 -21.40 -1.34
N VAL A 111 -13.85 -22.51 -2.04
CA VAL A 111 -13.53 -23.86 -1.57
C VAL A 111 -12.63 -24.57 -2.59
N GLY A 112 -11.55 -25.19 -2.10
CA GLY A 112 -10.66 -26.04 -2.89
C GLY A 112 -11.23 -27.43 -3.09
N SER A 113 -11.18 -27.93 -4.34
CA SER A 113 -11.78 -29.21 -4.71
C SER A 113 -11.06 -30.42 -4.13
N THR A 114 -9.74 -30.35 -3.98
CA THR A 114 -8.90 -31.47 -3.52
C THR A 114 -8.55 -31.31 -2.04
N SER A 115 -8.13 -30.14 -1.62
CA SER A 115 -7.71 -29.86 -0.25
C SER A 115 -8.87 -29.74 0.74
N SER A 116 -10.09 -29.48 0.24
CA SER A 116 -11.23 -29.04 1.05
C SER A 116 -10.96 -27.78 1.88
N ALA A 117 -9.85 -27.10 1.60
CA ALA A 117 -9.55 -25.82 2.21
C ALA A 117 -10.58 -24.78 1.77
N PHE A 118 -10.88 -23.85 2.65
CA PHE A 118 -11.77 -22.75 2.30
C PHE A 118 -11.33 -21.42 2.92
N GLY A 119 -11.81 -20.33 2.37
CA GLY A 119 -11.63 -18.98 2.88
C GLY A 119 -12.68 -18.07 2.29
N TYR A 120 -12.70 -16.82 2.73
CA TYR A 120 -13.68 -15.82 2.27
C TYR A 120 -12.98 -14.78 1.40
N ALA A 121 -13.52 -14.52 0.22
CA ALA A 121 -12.98 -13.56 -0.74
C ALA A 121 -13.13 -12.13 -0.21
N THR A 122 -12.03 -11.49 0.15
CA THR A 122 -12.03 -10.11 0.64
C THR A 122 -11.73 -9.09 -0.44
N LYS A 123 -10.95 -9.49 -1.45
CA LYS A 123 -10.65 -8.67 -2.62
C LYS A 123 -10.55 -9.54 -3.86
N ILE A 124 -11.12 -9.05 -4.93
CA ILE A 124 -10.99 -9.64 -6.26
C ILE A 124 -10.14 -8.67 -7.07
N ASP A 125 -9.00 -9.14 -7.57
CA ASP A 125 -8.01 -8.31 -8.25
C ASP A 125 -7.69 -8.91 -9.63
N PRO A 126 -8.47 -8.54 -10.62
CA PRO A 126 -8.31 -9.05 -11.98
C PRO A 126 -6.99 -8.63 -12.63
N THR A 127 -6.53 -7.43 -12.32
CA THR A 127 -5.28 -6.87 -12.85
C THR A 127 -4.09 -7.75 -12.52
N ASN A 128 -4.04 -8.26 -11.28
CA ASN A 128 -3.00 -9.19 -10.84
C ASN A 128 -3.43 -10.66 -10.93
N LYS A 129 -4.54 -10.97 -11.60
CA LYS A 129 -5.06 -12.33 -11.82
C LYS A 129 -5.24 -13.12 -10.53
N GLN A 130 -5.73 -12.46 -9.44
CA GLN A 130 -5.77 -13.08 -8.12
C GLN A 130 -7.05 -12.77 -7.34
N ILE A 131 -7.38 -13.69 -6.44
CA ILE A 131 -8.41 -13.51 -5.41
C ILE A 131 -7.73 -13.57 -4.04
N ILE A 132 -7.98 -12.58 -3.22
CA ILE A 132 -7.47 -12.52 -1.86
C ILE A 132 -8.50 -13.11 -0.90
N LEU A 133 -8.08 -14.09 -0.13
CA LEU A 133 -8.90 -14.77 0.87
C LEU A 133 -8.39 -14.48 2.27
N ASN A 134 -9.34 -14.25 3.18
CA ASN A 134 -9.12 -14.22 4.63
C ASN A 134 -9.91 -15.35 5.31
N ASP A 135 -9.71 -15.52 6.62
CA ASP A 135 -10.36 -16.54 7.46
C ASP A 135 -10.22 -17.96 6.88
N ILE A 136 -8.99 -18.25 6.47
CA ILE A 136 -8.66 -19.50 5.76
C ILE A 136 -8.58 -20.66 6.73
N GLN A 137 -9.28 -21.74 6.38
CA GLN A 137 -9.19 -23.04 7.04
C GLN A 137 -8.59 -24.05 6.07
N GLY A 138 -7.59 -24.78 6.53
CA GLY A 138 -6.82 -25.71 5.69
C GLY A 138 -5.76 -25.01 4.83
N ASN A 139 -5.18 -25.75 3.90
CA ASN A 139 -4.16 -25.27 2.98
C ASN A 139 -4.56 -25.56 1.55
N PHE A 140 -4.65 -24.53 0.74
CA PHE A 140 -4.87 -24.67 -0.71
C PHE A 140 -3.66 -25.28 -1.40
N ILE A 141 -3.93 -26.10 -2.42
CA ILE A 141 -2.91 -26.82 -3.19
C ILE A 141 -2.80 -26.19 -4.59
N VAL A 142 -1.57 -25.96 -5.04
CA VAL A 142 -1.33 -25.51 -6.42
C VAL A 142 -1.79 -26.58 -7.41
N GLY A 143 -2.50 -26.16 -8.44
CA GLY A 143 -3.08 -27.05 -9.45
C GLY A 143 -4.50 -27.53 -9.12
N GLU A 144 -5.02 -27.31 -7.90
CA GLU A 144 -6.42 -27.64 -7.63
C GLU A 144 -7.38 -26.57 -8.18
N THR A 145 -8.62 -26.99 -8.41
CA THR A 145 -9.70 -26.07 -8.78
C THR A 145 -10.33 -25.48 -7.52
N VAL A 146 -10.49 -24.17 -7.47
CA VAL A 146 -11.27 -23.50 -6.43
C VAL A 146 -12.59 -23.00 -6.99
N THR A 147 -13.64 -23.07 -6.17
CA THR A 147 -15.00 -22.70 -6.58
C THR A 147 -15.62 -21.76 -5.55
N GLY A 148 -16.22 -20.68 -6.02
CA GLY A 148 -17.02 -19.77 -5.22
C GLY A 148 -18.40 -20.37 -4.92
N SER A 149 -18.82 -20.35 -3.66
CA SER A 149 -20.07 -21.00 -3.23
C SER A 149 -21.32 -20.28 -3.76
N ASN A 150 -21.26 -18.99 -3.99
CA ASN A 150 -22.39 -18.20 -4.46
C ASN A 150 -22.36 -17.98 -5.97
N SER A 151 -21.17 -17.69 -6.50
CA SER A 151 -20.97 -17.42 -7.93
C SER A 151 -20.95 -18.68 -8.77
N THR A 152 -20.65 -19.86 -8.15
CA THR A 152 -20.32 -21.11 -8.85
C THR A 152 -19.14 -20.99 -9.81
N LYS A 153 -18.49 -19.84 -9.84
CA LYS A 153 -17.28 -19.58 -10.64
C LYS A 153 -16.12 -20.40 -10.11
N SER A 154 -15.30 -20.91 -11.00
CA SER A 154 -14.12 -21.70 -10.63
C SER A 154 -12.91 -21.32 -11.47
N PHE A 155 -11.72 -21.54 -10.90
CA PHE A 155 -10.45 -21.47 -11.62
C PHE A 155 -9.42 -22.44 -11.01
N ILE A 156 -8.35 -22.70 -11.76
CA ILE A 156 -7.24 -23.54 -11.29
C ILE A 156 -6.18 -22.64 -10.66
N ILE A 157 -5.77 -22.99 -9.45
CA ILE A 157 -4.72 -22.28 -8.72
C ILE A 157 -3.38 -22.48 -9.41
N ASN A 158 -2.78 -21.41 -9.90
CA ASN A 158 -1.41 -21.40 -10.41
C ASN A 158 -0.38 -21.22 -9.29
N SER A 159 -0.67 -20.35 -8.34
CA SER A 159 0.17 -20.16 -7.16
C SER A 159 -0.62 -19.69 -5.95
N VAL A 160 -0.12 -20.03 -4.76
CA VAL A 160 -0.64 -19.55 -3.47
C VAL A 160 0.46 -18.78 -2.78
N ARG A 161 0.19 -17.54 -2.37
CA ARG A 161 1.15 -16.72 -1.65
C ARG A 161 0.46 -15.90 -0.56
N ASN A 162 1.23 -15.36 0.39
CA ASN A 162 0.64 -14.39 1.30
C ASN A 162 0.30 -13.12 0.52
N PHE A 163 -0.79 -12.47 0.86
CA PHE A 163 -1.17 -11.23 0.18
C PHE A 163 -0.11 -10.12 0.37
N SER A 164 0.54 -10.09 1.55
CA SER A 164 1.67 -9.18 1.82
C SER A 164 2.84 -9.32 0.86
N ASP A 165 3.00 -10.49 0.22
CA ASP A 165 4.10 -10.80 -0.69
C ASP A 165 3.68 -10.69 -2.16
N SER A 166 2.41 -10.33 -2.40
CA SER A 166 1.86 -10.16 -3.74
C SER A 166 2.25 -8.80 -4.35
N PRO A 167 2.42 -8.73 -5.68
CA PRO A 167 2.68 -7.44 -6.33
C PRO A 167 1.53 -6.47 -6.04
N HIS A 168 1.87 -5.23 -5.71
CA HIS A 168 0.91 -4.17 -5.49
C HIS A 168 0.47 -3.53 -6.81
N HIS A 169 1.42 -3.27 -7.69
CA HIS A 169 1.25 -2.79 -9.06
C HIS A 169 2.54 -3.01 -9.82
N TYR A 170 2.46 -2.78 -11.12
CA TYR A 170 3.62 -2.76 -12.01
C TYR A 170 3.83 -1.33 -12.48
N GLU A 171 5.09 -0.97 -12.72
CA GLU A 171 5.48 0.33 -13.26
C GLU A 171 6.30 0.11 -14.51
N ASP A 172 6.16 1.01 -15.47
CA ASP A 172 7.03 1.07 -16.64
C ASP A 172 8.36 1.78 -16.29
N SER A 173 9.23 1.95 -17.29
CA SER A 173 10.52 2.62 -17.12
C SER A 173 10.40 4.10 -16.71
N GLU A 174 9.22 4.69 -16.86
CA GLU A 174 8.92 6.09 -16.51
C GLU A 174 8.23 6.21 -15.15
N GLY A 175 8.02 5.09 -14.44
CA GLY A 175 7.34 5.05 -13.15
C GLY A 175 5.82 5.15 -13.25
N THR A 176 5.26 5.03 -14.45
CA THR A 176 3.81 5.04 -14.66
C THR A 176 3.23 3.66 -14.35
N LYS A 177 2.14 3.63 -13.59
CA LYS A 177 1.45 2.37 -13.27
C LYS A 177 0.92 1.71 -14.52
N THR A 178 1.32 0.47 -14.74
CA THR A 178 0.89 -0.34 -15.87
C THR A 178 0.26 -1.65 -15.43
N THR A 179 -0.47 -2.30 -16.32
CA THR A 179 -1.05 -3.64 -16.13
C THR A 179 -0.27 -4.66 -16.93
N ILE A 180 -0.08 -5.86 -16.38
CA ILE A 180 0.46 -6.97 -17.18
C ILE A 180 -0.64 -7.46 -18.13
N SER A 181 -0.38 -7.35 -19.41
CA SER A 181 -1.20 -7.94 -20.48
C SER A 181 -0.99 -9.45 -20.53
#